data_b5712e1024549bb055d178413dd06051
#
_entry.id   b5712e1024549bb055d178413dd06051
#
_cell.length_a   1.000
_cell.length_b   1.000
_cell.length_c   1.000
_cell.angle_alpha   90.00
_cell.angle_beta   90.00
_cell.angle_gamma   90.00
#
_symmetry.space_group_name_H-M   'P 1'
#
loop_
_entity.id
_entity.type
_entity.pdbx_description
1 polymer ?
#
loop_
_entity_poly.entity_id
_entity_poly.type
_entity_poly.pdbx_seq_one_letter_code
_entity_poly.pdbx_strand_id
1 'polypeptide(L)'
;MFDMFKGNAPMDLTPRRVLVISLIHCMGSDGEIDPEEVGHLVSVLGRSATREELDRCLKYARGTPVDAFLQEAAPRLSEDQRRCILLNMIDSAMADGEAESGERDLIARFQQAFGFSDEALEPFVRGLVAKNDRRILDA
;
A
#
# COMPACT_ATOMS: atom_id res chain seq x y z
N MET A 1 33.54 2.01 0.73
CA MET A 1 32.87 2.04 0.73
C MET A 1 32.04 2.16 1.23
N PHE A 2 31.85 2.05 1.34
CA PHE A 2 31.05 2.18 1.64
C PHE A 2 30.34 3.08 2.09
N ASP A 3 30.83 3.92 2.09
CA ASP A 3 30.23 5.03 2.44
C ASP A 3 28.99 5.31 1.82
N MET A 4 28.81 4.88 0.68
CA MET A 4 27.59 4.96 -0.04
C MET A 4 26.52 4.25 0.69
N PHE A 5 26.88 3.47 1.62
CA PHE A 5 25.91 2.78 2.38
C PHE A 5 25.45 3.55 3.56
N LYS A 6 26.02 4.71 3.78
CA LYS A 6 25.60 5.49 4.88
C LYS A 6 24.26 6.05 4.60
N GLY A 7 23.38 6.00 5.47
CA GLY A 7 22.03 6.49 5.30
C GLY A 7 21.13 5.59 4.48
N ASN A 8 21.72 4.53 3.92
CA ASN A 8 20.94 3.57 3.19
C ASN A 8 20.92 2.24 3.87
N ALA A 9 20.87 2.28 5.19
CA ALA A 9 20.70 1.05 5.94
C ALA A 9 19.43 0.35 5.44
N PRO A 10 19.48 -0.96 5.25
CA PRO A 10 18.30 -1.68 4.78
C PRO A 10 17.13 -1.45 5.72
N MET A 11 15.97 -1.13 5.16
CA MET A 11 14.78 -1.00 5.96
C MET A 11 14.30 -2.38 6.36
N ASP A 12 13.98 -2.54 7.63
CA ASP A 12 13.33 -3.76 8.07
C ASP A 12 11.87 -3.69 7.67
N LEU A 13 11.48 -4.49 6.70
CA LEU A 13 10.14 -4.48 6.15
C LEU A 13 9.19 -5.29 7.02
N THR A 14 8.78 -4.69 8.14
CA THR A 14 7.73 -5.30 8.95
C THR A 14 6.41 -5.26 8.17
N PRO A 15 5.46 -6.15 8.47
CA PRO A 15 4.17 -6.13 7.76
C PRO A 15 3.48 -4.78 7.79
N ARG A 16 3.56 -4.07 8.91
CA ARG A 16 2.94 -2.74 9.02
C ARG A 16 3.62 -1.74 8.09
N ARG A 17 4.94 -1.77 8.02
CA ARG A 17 5.67 -0.91 7.10
C ARG A 17 5.37 -1.24 5.65
N VAL A 18 5.24 -2.54 5.34
CA VAL A 18 4.89 -2.94 3.98
C VAL A 18 3.53 -2.36 3.60
N LEU A 19 2.56 -2.39 4.51
CA LEU A 19 1.25 -1.78 4.23
C LEU A 19 1.39 -0.29 3.94
N VAL A 20 2.12 0.43 4.79
CA VAL A 20 2.30 1.88 4.62
C VAL A 20 3.00 2.19 3.30
N ILE A 21 4.08 1.48 3.00
CA ILE A 21 4.83 1.69 1.76
C ILE A 21 3.96 1.39 0.54
N SER A 22 3.15 0.33 0.62
CA SER A 22 2.23 -0.03 -0.45
C SER A 22 1.21 1.07 -0.71
N LEU A 23 0.66 1.65 0.36
CA LEU A 23 -0.28 2.76 0.24
C LEU A 23 0.40 4.02 -0.30
N ILE A 24 1.64 4.26 0.08
CA ILE A 24 2.41 5.39 -0.46
C ILE A 24 2.56 5.23 -1.98
N HIS A 25 2.86 4.04 -2.45
CA HIS A 25 2.96 3.81 -3.89
C HIS A 25 1.63 4.07 -4.60
N CYS A 26 0.52 3.72 -3.97
CA CYS A 26 -0.81 4.01 -4.53
C CYS A 26 -1.08 5.50 -4.60
N MET A 27 -0.74 6.22 -3.54
CA MET A 27 -1.03 7.65 -3.44
C MET A 27 -0.07 8.50 -4.25
N GLY A 28 1.15 8.06 -4.34
CA GLY A 28 2.24 8.85 -4.88
C GLY A 28 2.47 8.74 -6.36
N SER A 29 1.52 8.17 -7.11
CA SER A 29 1.72 8.04 -8.54
C SER A 29 1.83 9.42 -9.22
N ASP A 30 1.34 10.46 -8.58
CA ASP A 30 1.47 11.83 -9.08
C ASP A 30 2.55 12.62 -8.35
N GLY A 31 3.27 11.98 -7.44
CA GLY A 31 4.43 12.58 -6.80
C GLY A 31 4.19 13.34 -5.51
N GLU A 32 2.95 13.63 -5.16
CA GLU A 32 2.65 14.37 -3.94
C GLU A 32 1.65 13.67 -3.06
N ILE A 33 1.87 13.77 -1.76
CA ILE A 33 0.96 13.21 -0.76
C ILE A 33 0.38 14.38 0.02
N ASP A 34 -0.95 14.52 -0.04
CA ASP A 34 -1.61 15.63 0.62
C ASP A 34 -1.81 15.35 2.13
N PRO A 35 -2.22 16.38 2.91
CA PRO A 35 -2.36 16.21 4.36
C PRO A 35 -3.37 15.14 4.77
N GLU A 36 -4.44 14.92 4.02
CA GLU A 36 -5.42 13.89 4.34
C GLU A 36 -4.80 12.51 4.16
N GLU A 37 -4.02 12.35 3.11
CA GLU A 37 -3.30 11.11 2.86
C GLU A 37 -2.27 10.84 3.95
N VAL A 38 -1.56 11.89 4.40
CA VAL A 38 -0.63 11.76 5.52
C VAL A 38 -1.36 11.28 6.76
N GLY A 39 -2.53 11.87 7.04
CA GLY A 39 -3.35 11.47 8.17
C GLY A 39 -3.74 10.00 8.12
N HIS A 40 -4.10 9.53 6.94
CA HIS A 40 -4.43 8.12 6.73
C HIS A 40 -3.22 7.22 7.01
N LEU A 41 -2.06 7.58 6.50
CA LEU A 41 -0.84 6.81 6.73
C LEU A 41 -0.46 6.76 8.20
N VAL A 42 -0.62 7.86 8.91
CA VAL A 42 -0.36 7.91 10.35
C VAL A 42 -1.30 6.96 11.07
N SER A 43 -2.57 6.96 10.68
CA SER A 43 -3.56 6.07 11.26
C SER A 43 -3.18 4.60 11.05
N VAL A 44 -2.68 4.27 9.87
CA VAL A 44 -2.27 2.91 9.53
C VAL A 44 -1.03 2.48 10.33
N LEU A 45 -0.09 3.40 10.56
CA LEU A 45 1.08 3.11 11.37
C LEU A 45 0.72 2.83 12.82
N GLY A 46 -0.39 3.40 13.30
CA GLY A 46 -0.88 3.12 14.64
C GLY A 46 0.10 3.58 15.71
N ARG A 47 0.40 2.69 16.64
CA ARG A 47 1.26 3.04 17.78
C ARG A 47 2.69 3.38 17.39
N SER A 48 3.12 2.95 16.23
CA SER A 48 4.46 3.25 15.73
C SER A 48 4.48 4.58 14.99
N ALA A 49 3.36 5.30 14.99
CA ALA A 49 3.22 6.51 14.20
C ALA A 49 4.04 7.66 14.76
N THR A 50 5.25 7.81 14.24
CA THR A 50 6.06 8.98 14.50
C THR A 50 6.38 9.60 13.15
N ARG A 51 6.68 10.89 13.17
CA ARG A 51 7.08 11.57 11.95
C ARG A 51 8.30 10.92 11.33
N GLU A 52 9.22 10.51 12.19
CA GLU A 52 10.43 9.84 11.78
C GLU A 52 10.14 8.56 11.04
N GLU A 53 9.23 7.75 11.57
CA GLU A 53 8.86 6.49 10.95
C GLU A 53 8.18 6.71 9.61
N LEU A 54 7.29 7.68 9.51
CA LEU A 54 6.62 8.02 8.26
C LEU A 54 7.65 8.51 7.22
N ASP A 55 8.57 9.38 7.65
CA ASP A 55 9.60 9.90 6.75
C ASP A 55 10.49 8.79 6.21
N ARG A 56 10.79 7.81 7.03
CA ARG A 56 11.56 6.63 6.59
C ARG A 56 10.84 5.87 5.51
N CYS A 57 9.54 5.61 5.71
CA CYS A 57 8.73 4.89 4.74
C CYS A 57 8.63 5.68 3.44
N LEU A 58 8.45 6.99 3.53
CA LEU A 58 8.39 7.85 2.35
C LEU A 58 9.70 7.83 1.57
N LYS A 59 10.80 7.95 2.28
CA LYS A 59 12.12 7.92 1.65
C LYS A 59 12.39 6.59 0.97
N TYR A 60 12.06 5.51 1.66
CA TYR A 60 12.24 4.18 1.09
C TYR A 60 11.40 4.02 -0.19
N ALA A 61 10.13 4.42 -0.12
CA ALA A 61 9.23 4.28 -1.26
C ALA A 61 9.69 5.07 -2.47
N ARG A 62 10.20 6.28 -2.25
CA ARG A 62 10.68 7.13 -3.34
C ARG A 62 11.96 6.60 -3.96
N GLY A 63 12.78 5.93 -3.18
CA GLY A 63 14.07 5.44 -3.64
C GLY A 63 14.06 4.00 -4.12
N THR A 64 12.93 3.29 -4.02
CA THR A 64 12.88 1.87 -4.33
C THR A 64 11.79 1.58 -5.36
N PRO A 65 12.16 1.07 -6.54
CA PRO A 65 11.16 0.70 -7.53
C PRO A 65 10.19 -0.36 -6.98
N VAL A 66 8.95 -0.31 -7.45
CA VAL A 66 7.91 -1.23 -6.97
C VAL A 66 8.31 -2.69 -7.09
N ASP A 67 8.91 -3.08 -8.20
CA ASP A 67 9.28 -4.48 -8.40
C ASP A 67 10.33 -4.94 -7.39
N ALA A 68 11.31 -4.10 -7.09
CA ALA A 68 12.32 -4.42 -6.09
C ALA A 68 11.71 -4.53 -4.70
N PHE A 69 10.79 -3.63 -4.38
CA PHE A 69 10.06 -3.66 -3.13
C PHE A 69 9.26 -4.96 -2.99
N LEU A 70 8.53 -5.34 -4.03
CA LEU A 70 7.70 -6.54 -4.01
C LEU A 70 8.55 -7.82 -3.87
N GLN A 71 9.69 -7.87 -4.55
CA GLN A 71 10.58 -9.02 -4.43
C GLN A 71 11.06 -9.20 -3.00
N GLU A 72 11.32 -8.11 -2.30
CA GLU A 72 11.80 -8.19 -0.95
C GLU A 72 10.68 -8.42 0.05
N ALA A 73 9.55 -7.78 -0.15
CA ALA A 73 8.46 -7.81 0.82
C ALA A 73 7.61 -9.07 0.77
N ALA A 74 7.24 -9.53 -0.41
CA ALA A 74 6.28 -10.62 -0.55
C ALA A 74 6.66 -11.90 0.20
N PRO A 75 7.91 -12.38 0.15
CA PRO A 75 8.26 -13.61 0.86
C PRO A 75 8.20 -13.50 2.37
N ARG A 76 8.20 -12.29 2.91
CA ARG A 76 8.21 -12.06 4.36
C ARG A 76 6.82 -12.04 4.97
N LEU A 77 5.79 -12.08 4.13
CA LEU A 77 4.41 -11.92 4.57
C LEU A 77 3.67 -13.25 4.52
N SER A 78 2.78 -13.45 5.48
CA SER A 78 1.85 -14.57 5.42
C SER A 78 0.79 -14.29 4.37
N GLU A 79 0.02 -15.31 4.01
CA GLU A 79 -1.06 -15.14 3.05
C GLU A 79 -2.08 -14.13 3.57
N ASP A 80 -2.44 -14.21 4.85
CA ASP A 80 -3.39 -13.28 5.46
C ASP A 80 -2.87 -11.85 5.44
N GLN A 81 -1.58 -11.66 5.68
CA GLN A 81 -0.96 -10.33 5.64
C GLN A 81 -0.96 -9.77 4.22
N ARG A 82 -0.62 -10.59 3.24
CA ARG A 82 -0.65 -10.16 1.84
C ARG A 82 -2.05 -9.78 1.40
N ARG A 83 -3.05 -10.55 1.82
CA ARG A 83 -4.44 -10.25 1.52
C ARG A 83 -4.87 -8.93 2.15
N CYS A 84 -4.53 -8.74 3.41
CA CYS A 84 -4.86 -7.51 4.12
C CYS A 84 -4.28 -6.28 3.41
N ILE A 85 -3.01 -6.36 3.03
CA ILE A 85 -2.35 -5.26 2.35
C ILE A 85 -3.03 -4.95 1.01
N LEU A 86 -3.26 -5.97 0.22
CA LEU A 86 -3.87 -5.80 -1.10
C LEU A 86 -5.28 -5.22 -1.00
N LEU A 87 -6.07 -5.70 -0.03
CA LEU A 87 -7.42 -5.19 0.15
C LEU A 87 -7.44 -3.73 0.62
N ASN A 88 -6.45 -3.33 1.42
CA ASN A 88 -6.33 -1.91 1.80
C ASN A 88 -6.02 -1.04 0.59
N MET A 89 -5.19 -1.51 -0.32
CA MET A 89 -4.88 -0.78 -1.55
C MET A 89 -6.13 -0.63 -2.42
N ILE A 90 -6.88 -1.70 -2.57
CA ILE A 90 -8.11 -1.70 -3.37
C ILE A 90 -9.14 -0.76 -2.74
N ASP A 91 -9.31 -0.84 -1.43
CA ASP A 91 -10.26 0.03 -0.72
C ASP A 91 -9.88 1.50 -0.87
N SER A 92 -8.60 1.80 -0.76
CA SER A 92 -8.10 3.16 -0.94
C SER A 92 -8.41 3.68 -2.34
N ALA A 93 -8.22 2.85 -3.36
CA ALA A 93 -8.51 3.24 -4.73
C ALA A 93 -10.01 3.47 -4.95
N MET A 94 -10.85 2.66 -4.32
CA MET A 94 -12.30 2.82 -4.41
C MET A 94 -12.80 4.08 -3.74
N ALA A 95 -12.15 4.48 -2.65
CA ALA A 95 -12.58 5.64 -1.87
C ALA A 95 -12.48 6.94 -2.67
N ASP A 96 -11.60 6.97 -3.66
CA ASP A 96 -11.42 8.15 -4.50
C ASP A 96 -12.44 8.23 -5.65
N GLY A 97 -13.34 7.26 -5.72
CA GLY A 97 -14.41 7.25 -6.70
C GLY A 97 -14.02 6.72 -8.08
N GLU A 98 -12.84 7.00 -8.54
CA GLU A 98 -12.34 6.48 -9.80
C GLU A 98 -10.87 6.12 -9.66
N ALA A 99 -10.56 4.85 -9.82
CA ALA A 99 -9.19 4.43 -9.86
C ALA A 99 -8.61 4.77 -11.22
N GLU A 100 -7.53 5.53 -11.24
CA GLU A 100 -6.82 5.83 -12.46
C GLU A 100 -6.15 4.58 -12.99
N SER A 101 -5.84 4.56 -14.28
CA SER A 101 -5.25 3.39 -14.91
C SER A 101 -3.92 3.00 -14.24
N GLY A 102 -3.15 3.99 -13.79
CA GLY A 102 -1.89 3.73 -13.09
C GLY A 102 -2.10 3.00 -11.78
N GLU A 103 -3.15 3.34 -11.04
CA GLU A 103 -3.48 2.66 -9.79
C GLU A 103 -3.92 1.22 -10.04
N ARG A 104 -4.70 1.00 -11.09
CA ARG A 104 -5.13 -0.35 -11.45
C ARG A 104 -3.95 -1.23 -11.83
N ASP A 105 -3.03 -0.68 -12.59
CA ASP A 105 -1.83 -1.41 -13.00
C ASP A 105 -0.97 -1.77 -11.79
N LEU A 106 -0.85 -0.84 -10.85
CA LEU A 106 -0.11 -1.06 -9.62
C LEU A 106 -0.73 -2.18 -8.80
N ILE A 107 -2.05 -2.12 -8.61
CA ILE A 107 -2.76 -3.14 -7.86
C ILE A 107 -2.60 -4.52 -8.51
N ALA A 108 -2.67 -4.56 -9.85
CA ALA A 108 -2.49 -5.81 -10.58
C ALA A 108 -1.10 -6.40 -10.35
N ARG A 109 -0.08 -5.55 -10.28
CA ARG A 109 1.30 -5.99 -10.02
C ARG A 109 1.42 -6.57 -8.61
N PHE A 110 0.80 -5.93 -7.63
CA PHE A 110 0.80 -6.44 -6.26
C PHE A 110 0.04 -7.75 -6.17
N GLN A 111 -1.10 -7.85 -6.84
CA GLN A 111 -1.89 -9.08 -6.86
C GLN A 111 -1.06 -10.23 -7.39
N GLN A 112 -0.35 -10.01 -8.48
CA GLN A 112 0.48 -11.03 -9.09
C GLN A 112 1.63 -11.42 -8.17
N ALA A 113 2.32 -10.44 -7.61
CA ALA A 113 3.46 -10.70 -6.72
C ALA A 113 3.03 -11.44 -5.45
N PHE A 114 1.83 -11.16 -4.96
CA PHE A 114 1.30 -11.80 -3.75
C PHE A 114 0.63 -13.15 -4.04
N GLY A 115 0.46 -13.49 -5.31
CA GLY A 115 -0.02 -14.82 -5.69
C GLY A 115 -1.52 -15.03 -5.58
N PHE A 116 -2.33 -13.97 -5.72
CA PHE A 116 -3.77 -14.10 -5.65
C PHE A 116 -4.42 -14.11 -7.03
N SER A 117 -5.27 -15.10 -7.25
CA SER A 117 -6.11 -15.12 -8.45
C SER A 117 -7.29 -14.15 -8.27
N ASP A 118 -7.91 -13.76 -9.38
CA ASP A 118 -9.11 -12.94 -9.32
C ASP A 118 -10.20 -13.64 -8.52
N GLU A 119 -10.31 -14.95 -8.70
CA GLU A 119 -11.33 -15.75 -8.00
C GLU A 119 -11.13 -15.74 -6.49
N ALA A 120 -9.87 -15.82 -6.04
CA ALA A 120 -9.56 -15.79 -4.62
C ALA A 120 -9.90 -14.46 -3.98
N LEU A 121 -9.80 -13.38 -4.74
CA LEU A 121 -10.08 -12.04 -4.23
C LEU A 121 -11.55 -11.63 -4.36
N GLU A 122 -12.29 -12.24 -5.26
CA GLU A 122 -13.65 -11.80 -5.56
C GLU A 122 -14.56 -11.62 -4.35
N PRO A 123 -14.65 -12.57 -3.41
CA PRO A 123 -15.56 -12.39 -2.26
C PRO A 123 -15.21 -11.17 -1.43
N PHE A 124 -13.91 -10.90 -1.28
CA PHE A 124 -13.44 -9.76 -0.49
C PHE A 124 -13.70 -8.45 -1.21
N VAL A 125 -13.44 -8.43 -2.51
CA VAL A 125 -13.67 -7.21 -3.31
C VAL A 125 -15.16 -6.90 -3.35
N ARG A 126 -16.00 -7.92 -3.43
CA ARG A 126 -17.44 -7.73 -3.41
C ARG A 126 -17.88 -7.06 -2.11
N GLY A 127 -17.28 -7.47 -0.99
CA GLY A 127 -17.54 -6.83 0.29
C GLY A 127 -17.12 -5.36 0.32
N LEU A 128 -15.97 -5.07 -0.27
CA LEU A 128 -15.50 -3.67 -0.35
C LEU A 128 -16.41 -2.82 -1.22
N VAL A 129 -16.88 -3.36 -2.34
CA VAL A 129 -17.82 -2.66 -3.20
C VAL A 129 -19.10 -2.34 -2.44
N ALA A 130 -19.63 -3.33 -1.71
CA ALA A 130 -20.84 -3.13 -0.92
C ALA A 130 -20.64 -2.09 0.17
N LYS A 131 -19.49 -2.13 0.83
CA LYS A 131 -19.16 -1.18 1.90
C LYS A 131 -19.07 0.25 1.38
N ASN A 132 -18.54 0.43 0.18
CA ASN A 132 -18.29 1.75 -0.37
C ASN A 132 -19.42 2.31 -1.23
N ASP A 133 -20.43 1.53 -1.49
CA ASP A 133 -21.58 2.00 -2.27
C ASP A 133 -22.60 2.68 -1.33
N ARG A 134 -22.31 3.89 -0.98
CA ARG A 134 -23.13 4.65 -0.02
C ARG A 134 -24.35 5.27 -0.67
N ARG A 135 -24.46 5.19 -1.97
CA ARG A 135 -25.63 5.73 -2.68
C ARG A 135 -26.92 5.05 -2.28
N ILE A 136 -26.82 3.81 -1.82
CA ILE A 136 -28.02 3.10 -1.36
C ILE A 136 -28.61 3.72 -0.10
N LEU A 137 -27.83 4.54 0.59
CA LEU A 137 -28.29 5.21 1.80
C LEU A 137 -29.09 6.49 1.47
N ASP A 138 -29.08 6.90 0.24
CA ASP A 138 -29.77 8.12 -0.19
C ASP A 138 -31.19 7.85 -0.70
N ALA A 139 -31.65 6.65 -0.56
CA ALA A 139 -33.00 6.26 -0.99
C ALA A 139 -34.09 6.79 -0.08
#